data_d857cf026fb68ab874e2444aef0da2ed
#
_entry.id   d857cf026fb68ab874e2444aef0da2ed
#
_cell.length_a   1.000
_cell.length_b   1.000
_cell.length_c   1.000
_cell.angle_alpha   90.00
_cell.angle_beta   90.00
_cell.angle_gamma   90.00
#
_symmetry.space_group_name_H-M   'P 1'
#
loop_
_entity.id
_entity.type
_entity.pdbx_description
1 polymer ?
#
loop_
_entity_poly.entity_id
_entity_poly.type
_entity_poly.pdbx_seq_one_letter_code
_entity_poly.pdbx_strand_id
1 'polypeptide(L)'
;MKTNTKRLLFLFAIVSMLTGCSVFRHSGTAKPENNTGKTATLKGSVWEDETGEPVVYGNVILLDGKDEMRYGTSTNEKGEYQIEGVSYGKYTVRFFSVGYYEKAILIDIKKNEEQLSTGLKDNHIKLD
;
A
#
# COMPACT_ATOMS: atom_id res chain seq x y z
N MET A 1 -48.85 47.74 -8.28
CA MET A 1 -47.90 46.90 -9.04
C MET A 1 -46.46 47.05 -8.57
N LYS A 2 -46.26 47.51 -7.38
CA LYS A 2 -44.89 47.66 -6.82
C LYS A 2 -44.45 46.50 -5.96
N THR A 3 -45.22 45.43 -5.83
CA THR A 3 -44.98 44.32 -4.94
C THR A 3 -44.25 43.13 -5.57
N ASN A 4 -44.16 43.10 -6.90
CA ASN A 4 -43.61 41.95 -7.59
C ASN A 4 -42.07 41.94 -7.60
N THR A 5 -41.47 43.09 -7.56
CA THR A 5 -40.01 43.22 -7.58
C THR A 5 -39.36 42.75 -6.30
N LYS A 6 -40.03 42.94 -5.20
CA LYS A 6 -39.51 42.49 -3.87
C LYS A 6 -39.62 40.98 -3.68
N ARG A 7 -40.62 40.38 -4.31
CA ARG A 7 -40.76 38.91 -4.28
C ARG A 7 -39.76 38.21 -5.16
N LEU A 8 -39.39 38.81 -6.26
CA LEU A 8 -38.37 38.26 -7.14
C LEU A 8 -36.98 38.31 -6.49
N LEU A 9 -36.69 39.38 -5.78
CA LEU A 9 -35.43 39.51 -5.02
C LEU A 9 -35.30 38.48 -3.91
N PHE A 10 -36.42 38.11 -3.26
CA PHE A 10 -36.42 37.08 -2.25
C PHE A 10 -36.17 35.69 -2.78
N LEU A 11 -36.64 35.39 -3.96
CA LEU A 11 -36.37 34.10 -4.63
C LEU A 11 -34.90 33.96 -5.04
N PHE A 12 -34.30 35.06 -5.42
CA PHE A 12 -32.85 35.03 -5.74
C PHE A 12 -31.98 34.82 -4.51
N ALA A 13 -32.38 35.34 -3.37
CA ALA A 13 -31.64 35.15 -2.12
C ALA A 13 -31.69 33.68 -1.64
N ILE A 14 -32.80 33.01 -1.87
CA ILE A 14 -32.95 31.59 -1.47
C ILE A 14 -32.12 30.66 -2.39
N VAL A 15 -32.02 30.98 -3.67
CA VAL A 15 -31.23 30.19 -4.62
C VAL A 15 -29.74 30.31 -4.33
N SER A 16 -29.28 31.45 -3.87
CA SER A 16 -27.87 31.62 -3.53
C SER A 16 -27.44 30.88 -2.25
N MET A 17 -28.39 30.57 -1.37
CA MET A 17 -28.08 29.78 -0.17
C MET A 17 -27.97 28.27 -0.42
N LEU A 18 -28.62 27.78 -1.47
CA LEU A 18 -28.58 26.36 -1.82
C LEU A 18 -27.25 25.94 -2.46
N THR A 19 -26.50 26.86 -3.02
CA THR A 19 -25.19 26.55 -3.59
C THR A 19 -24.07 26.44 -2.55
N GLY A 20 -24.31 26.90 -1.33
CA GLY A 20 -23.33 26.78 -0.25
C GLY A 20 -23.27 25.42 0.44
N CYS A 21 -24.28 24.59 0.23
CA CYS A 21 -24.33 23.28 0.89
C CYS A 21 -23.64 22.14 0.15
N SER A 22 -23.17 22.38 -1.08
CA SER A 22 -22.54 21.34 -1.86
C SER A 22 -21.05 21.15 -1.56
N VAL A 23 -20.49 21.91 -0.65
CA VAL A 23 -19.12 21.74 -0.20
C VAL A 23 -19.08 20.80 1.00
N PHE A 24 -19.83 19.74 0.93
CA PHE A 24 -19.57 18.62 1.82
C PHE A 24 -18.41 17.81 1.26
N ARG A 25 -17.23 18.36 1.36
CA ARG A 25 -16.06 17.55 1.22
C ARG A 25 -15.95 16.72 2.46
N HIS A 26 -16.31 15.51 2.29
CA HIS A 26 -15.97 14.50 3.24
C HIS A 26 -14.46 14.34 3.24
N SER A 27 -13.79 15.25 3.88
CA SER A 27 -12.41 15.03 4.22
C SER A 27 -12.36 14.22 5.51
N GLY A 28 -12.80 12.99 5.38
CA GLY A 28 -12.39 11.96 6.30
C GLY A 28 -10.95 11.60 5.98
N THR A 29 -10.10 12.58 5.94
CA THR A 29 -8.69 12.35 5.79
C THR A 29 -8.11 12.06 7.16
N ALA A 30 -7.93 10.79 7.39
CA ALA A 30 -6.70 10.42 8.04
C ALA A 30 -5.59 11.09 7.21
N LYS A 31 -5.01 12.15 7.73
CA LYS A 31 -3.87 12.82 7.15
C LYS A 31 -2.78 11.78 6.97
N PRO A 32 -2.37 11.44 5.75
CA PRO A 32 -1.21 10.60 5.60
C PRO A 32 -0.05 11.38 6.19
N GLU A 33 0.59 10.79 7.16
CA GLU A 33 1.85 11.30 7.68
C GLU A 33 2.77 11.61 6.50
N ASN A 34 3.14 12.87 6.35
CA ASN A 34 4.28 13.37 5.59
C ASN A 34 4.70 12.58 4.34
N ASN A 35 3.77 11.92 3.71
CA ASN A 35 4.03 11.32 2.44
C ASN A 35 3.99 12.43 1.40
N THR A 36 5.13 12.83 0.98
CA THR A 36 5.37 13.80 -0.09
C THR A 36 4.82 13.34 -1.45
N GLY A 37 3.88 12.40 -1.47
CA GLY A 37 3.33 11.82 -2.70
C GLY A 37 4.34 11.00 -3.51
N LYS A 38 5.53 10.77 -2.99
CA LYS A 38 6.54 9.96 -3.64
C LYS A 38 6.26 8.48 -3.44
N THR A 39 6.35 7.73 -4.51
CA THR A 39 6.20 6.29 -4.51
C THR A 39 7.41 5.62 -5.11
N ALA A 40 7.61 4.37 -4.71
CA ALA A 40 8.72 3.53 -5.16
C ALA A 40 8.21 2.22 -5.72
N THR A 41 9.06 1.56 -6.47
CA THR A 41 8.90 0.15 -6.83
C THR A 41 9.85 -0.67 -5.98
N LEU A 42 9.29 -1.62 -5.24
CA LEU A 42 10.06 -2.63 -4.51
C LEU A 42 10.09 -3.91 -5.33
N LYS A 43 11.28 -4.43 -5.58
CA LYS A 43 11.47 -5.68 -6.33
C LYS A 43 12.57 -6.53 -5.72
N GLY A 44 12.55 -7.81 -6.03
CA GLY A 44 13.56 -8.73 -5.55
C GLY A 44 13.27 -10.16 -5.93
N SER A 45 14.06 -11.05 -5.37
CA SER A 45 13.97 -12.49 -5.57
C SER A 45 13.96 -13.23 -4.25
N VAL A 46 13.26 -14.34 -4.22
CA VAL A 46 13.18 -15.23 -3.06
C VAL A 46 13.60 -16.64 -3.49
N TRP A 47 14.51 -17.23 -2.76
CA TRP A 47 15.04 -18.57 -3.03
C TRP A 47 15.08 -19.42 -1.77
N GLU A 48 15.25 -20.71 -1.95
CA GLU A 48 15.51 -21.64 -0.86
C GLU A 48 16.98 -21.57 -0.44
N ASP A 49 17.24 -21.40 0.84
CA ASP A 49 18.61 -21.19 1.36
C ASP A 49 19.59 -22.33 1.05
N GLU A 50 19.13 -23.58 1.08
CA GLU A 50 20.02 -24.74 0.92
C GLU A 50 20.29 -25.06 -0.54
N THR A 51 19.29 -24.95 -1.40
CA THR A 51 19.41 -25.38 -2.81
C THR A 51 19.61 -24.22 -3.77
N GLY A 52 19.23 -23.01 -3.37
CA GLY A 52 19.22 -21.85 -4.25
C GLY A 52 18.06 -21.84 -5.25
N GLU A 53 17.16 -22.81 -5.18
CA GLU A 53 15.99 -22.88 -6.05
C GLU A 53 15.02 -21.74 -5.78
N PRO A 54 14.32 -21.21 -6.80
CA PRO A 54 13.35 -20.15 -6.60
C PRO A 54 12.17 -20.62 -5.77
N VAL A 55 11.72 -19.76 -4.86
CA VAL A 55 10.46 -19.95 -4.16
C VAL A 55 9.34 -19.44 -5.06
N VAL A 56 8.59 -20.37 -5.63
CA VAL A 56 7.55 -20.11 -6.61
C VAL A 56 6.22 -19.84 -5.90
N TYR A 57 5.53 -18.77 -6.30
CA TYR A 57 4.25 -18.34 -5.75
C TYR A 57 4.25 -18.13 -4.22
N GLY A 58 5.39 -17.77 -3.66
CA GLY A 58 5.51 -17.33 -2.29
C GLY A 58 4.88 -15.97 -2.08
N ASN A 59 4.44 -15.68 -0.88
CA ASN A 59 3.79 -14.42 -0.54
C ASN A 59 4.79 -13.41 -0.01
N VAL A 60 4.66 -12.17 -0.47
CA VAL A 60 5.43 -11.01 0.00
C VAL A 60 4.46 -9.93 0.41
N ILE A 61 4.45 -9.56 1.68
CA ILE A 61 3.57 -8.50 2.18
C ILE A 61 4.38 -7.42 2.90
N LEU A 62 3.88 -6.20 2.80
CA LEU A 62 4.45 -5.04 3.50
C LEU A 62 3.48 -4.58 4.58
N LEU A 63 3.99 -4.59 5.82
CA LEU A 63 3.28 -4.07 6.98
C LEU A 63 3.84 -2.69 7.35
N ASP A 64 2.95 -1.78 7.71
CA ASP A 64 3.35 -0.46 8.20
C ASP A 64 3.77 -0.49 9.67
N GLY A 65 4.06 0.67 10.26
CA GLY A 65 4.47 0.79 11.66
C GLY A 65 3.38 0.39 12.68
N LYS A 66 2.16 0.12 12.24
CA LYS A 66 1.05 -0.38 13.06
C LYS A 66 0.74 -1.85 12.80
N ASP A 67 1.64 -2.55 12.12
CA ASP A 67 1.48 -3.94 11.70
C ASP A 67 0.26 -4.18 10.78
N GLU A 68 -0.18 -3.14 10.09
CA GLU A 68 -1.25 -3.26 9.08
C GLU A 68 -0.66 -3.55 7.71
N MET A 69 -1.25 -4.51 7.02
CA MET A 69 -0.87 -4.83 5.64
C MET A 69 -1.25 -3.69 4.70
N ARG A 70 -0.25 -3.14 4.02
CA ARG A 70 -0.43 -2.05 3.08
C ARG A 70 -0.30 -2.49 1.63
N TYR A 71 0.58 -3.43 1.36
CA TYR A 71 0.87 -3.95 0.02
C TYR A 71 1.14 -5.43 0.09
N GLY A 72 0.90 -6.13 -1.01
CA GLY A 72 1.18 -7.55 -1.11
C GLY A 72 1.28 -8.00 -2.55
N THR A 73 2.06 -9.04 -2.76
CA THR A 73 2.23 -9.72 -4.04
C THR A 73 2.69 -11.15 -3.82
N SER A 74 2.85 -11.89 -4.91
CA SER A 74 3.43 -13.23 -4.91
C SER A 74 4.62 -13.29 -5.84
N THR A 75 5.55 -14.19 -5.56
CA THR A 75 6.65 -14.47 -6.48
C THR A 75 6.16 -15.23 -7.71
N ASN A 76 6.85 -15.04 -8.82
CA ASN A 76 6.59 -15.74 -10.07
C ASN A 76 7.33 -17.10 -10.13
N GLU A 77 7.34 -17.74 -11.27
CA GLU A 77 8.02 -19.03 -11.48
C GLU A 77 9.55 -18.97 -11.33
N LYS A 78 10.12 -17.77 -11.39
CA LYS A 78 11.54 -17.52 -11.15
C LYS A 78 11.86 -17.07 -9.74
N GLY A 79 10.85 -17.04 -8.86
CA GLY A 79 11.00 -16.53 -7.50
C GLY A 79 11.11 -15.01 -7.42
N GLU A 80 10.82 -14.29 -8.47
CA GLU A 80 10.89 -12.82 -8.55
C GLU A 80 9.57 -12.19 -8.15
N TYR A 81 9.64 -11.03 -7.52
CA TYR A 81 8.45 -10.23 -7.17
C TYR A 81 8.68 -8.76 -7.44
N GLN A 82 7.59 -8.03 -7.62
CA GLN A 82 7.58 -6.59 -7.79
C GLN A 82 6.31 -5.99 -7.21
N ILE A 83 6.45 -4.91 -6.45
CA ILE A 83 5.35 -4.12 -5.93
C ILE A 83 5.56 -2.68 -6.36
N GLU A 84 4.63 -2.13 -7.14
CA GLU A 84 4.67 -0.76 -7.62
C GLU A 84 3.84 0.16 -6.73
N GLY A 85 4.15 1.45 -6.75
CA GLY A 85 3.35 2.46 -6.07
C GLY A 85 3.44 2.41 -4.55
N VAL A 86 4.55 1.91 -4.00
CA VAL A 86 4.77 1.86 -2.55
C VAL A 86 5.15 3.25 -2.05
N SER A 87 4.37 3.80 -1.14
CA SER A 87 4.69 5.08 -0.51
C SER A 87 6.00 5.00 0.26
N TYR A 88 6.79 6.07 0.22
CA TYR A 88 8.02 6.16 1.02
C TYR A 88 7.71 5.97 2.50
N GLY A 89 8.57 5.28 3.21
CA GLY A 89 8.43 5.04 4.63
C GLY A 89 9.05 3.72 5.07
N LYS A 90 8.84 3.42 6.34
CA LYS A 90 9.35 2.20 6.97
C LYS A 90 8.30 1.11 6.94
N TYR A 91 8.73 -0.08 6.54
CA TYR A 91 7.86 -1.26 6.46
C TYR A 91 8.56 -2.48 7.02
N THR A 92 7.76 -3.42 7.51
CA THR A 92 8.20 -4.79 7.73
C THR A 92 7.76 -5.61 6.53
N VAL A 93 8.72 -6.18 5.82
CA VAL A 93 8.45 -7.07 4.69
C VAL A 93 8.44 -8.49 5.20
N ARG A 94 7.31 -9.18 5.04
CA ARG A 94 7.16 -10.58 5.44
C ARG A 94 7.12 -11.46 4.22
N PHE A 95 7.98 -12.47 4.22
CA PHE A 95 8.05 -13.51 3.20
C PHE A 95 7.57 -14.81 3.79
N PHE A 96 6.57 -15.41 3.18
CA PHE A 96 6.07 -16.71 3.65
C PHE A 96 5.55 -17.55 2.49
N SER A 97 5.77 -18.83 2.59
CA SER A 97 5.31 -19.81 1.61
C SER A 97 5.14 -21.16 2.30
N VAL A 98 4.26 -21.99 1.75
CA VAL A 98 4.07 -23.36 2.24
C VAL A 98 5.37 -24.13 2.10
N GLY A 99 5.82 -24.77 3.18
CA GLY A 99 7.06 -25.52 3.22
C GLY A 99 8.29 -24.73 3.65
N TYR A 100 8.12 -23.47 4.05
CA TYR A 100 9.21 -22.60 4.48
C TYR A 100 8.89 -21.91 5.79
N TYR A 101 9.94 -21.59 6.55
CA TYR A 101 9.81 -20.69 7.69
C TYR A 101 9.59 -19.27 7.21
N GLU A 102 8.68 -18.57 7.85
CA GLU A 102 8.42 -17.16 7.58
C GLU A 102 9.63 -16.31 7.95
N LYS A 103 9.89 -15.27 7.14
CA LYS A 103 10.96 -14.32 7.38
C LYS A 103 10.44 -12.89 7.31
N ALA A 104 10.83 -12.07 8.28
CA ALA A 104 10.49 -10.66 8.35
C ALA A 104 11.74 -9.81 8.28
N ILE A 105 11.73 -8.80 7.43
CA ILE A 105 12.86 -7.88 7.23
C ILE A 105 12.34 -6.44 7.30
N LEU A 106 12.98 -5.61 8.12
CA LEU A 106 12.70 -4.19 8.18
C LEU A 106 13.37 -3.48 7.01
N ILE A 107 12.63 -2.61 6.33
CA ILE A 107 13.11 -1.80 5.21
C ILE A 107 12.65 -0.35 5.36
N ASP A 108 13.48 0.57 4.92
CA ASP A 108 13.13 1.99 4.82
C ASP A 108 13.18 2.41 3.35
N ILE A 109 12.01 2.67 2.78
CA ILE A 109 11.88 3.05 1.37
C ILE A 109 12.07 4.55 1.23
N LYS A 110 13.19 4.93 0.60
CA LYS A 110 13.62 6.32 0.40
C LYS A 110 13.92 6.69 -1.04
N LYS A 111 13.93 5.72 -1.94
CA LYS A 111 14.31 5.88 -3.36
C LYS A 111 13.18 5.40 -4.25
N ASN A 112 13.15 5.86 -5.48
CA ASN A 112 12.16 5.45 -6.47
C ASN A 112 12.15 3.95 -6.77
N GLU A 113 13.27 3.29 -6.52
CA GLU A 113 13.43 1.86 -6.72
C GLU A 113 14.26 1.28 -5.57
N GLU A 114 13.72 0.27 -4.93
CA GLU A 114 14.37 -0.47 -3.87
C GLU A 114 14.40 -1.96 -4.23
N GLN A 115 15.49 -2.61 -3.85
CA GLN A 115 15.66 -4.05 -4.06
C GLN A 115 15.79 -4.75 -2.73
N LEU A 116 15.03 -5.83 -2.57
CA LEU A 116 15.11 -6.70 -1.40
C LEU A 116 14.95 -8.14 -1.82
N SER A 117 16.02 -8.89 -1.72
CA SER A 117 16.07 -10.32 -2.06
C SER A 117 16.50 -11.11 -0.84
N THR A 118 15.96 -12.31 -0.67
CA THR A 118 16.24 -13.13 0.51
C THR A 118 16.04 -14.61 0.23
N GLY A 119 16.76 -15.43 1.01
CA GLY A 119 16.51 -16.86 1.08
C GLY A 119 15.54 -17.21 2.19
N LEU A 120 14.80 -18.28 2.02
CA LEU A 120 13.92 -18.87 3.03
C LEU A 120 14.42 -20.26 3.42
N LYS A 121 14.31 -20.59 4.70
CA LYS A 121 14.65 -21.93 5.19
C LYS A 121 13.49 -22.88 5.00
N ASP A 122 13.79 -24.05 4.49
CA ASP A 122 12.87 -25.17 4.41
C ASP A 122 12.47 -25.61 5.84
N ASN A 123 11.19 -25.82 6.05
CA ASN A 123 10.64 -26.30 7.31
C ASN A 123 10.27 -27.80 7.27
N HIS A 124 10.61 -28.50 6.21
CA HIS A 124 10.38 -29.92 6.13
C HIS A 124 11.28 -30.69 7.10
N ILE A 125 10.69 -31.61 7.85
CA ILE A 125 11.46 -32.51 8.68
C ILE A 125 12.15 -33.51 7.75
N LYS A 126 13.47 -33.43 7.67
CA LYS A 126 14.26 -34.45 7.00
C LYS A 126 14.24 -35.70 7.88
N LEU A 127 13.53 -36.70 7.42
CA LEU A 127 13.59 -38.01 8.04
C LEU A 127 14.83 -38.72 7.48
N ASP A 128 15.84 -38.86 8.32
CA ASP A 128 17.03 -39.66 8.01
C ASP A 128 16.71 -41.16 8.05
#